data_530143b2d2ee9999a100a968a712f95e
#
_entry.id   530143b2d2ee9999a100a968a712f95e
#
_cell.length_a   1.000
_cell.length_b   1.000
_cell.length_c   1.000
_cell.angle_alpha   90.00
_cell.angle_beta   90.00
_cell.angle_gamma   90.00
#
_symmetry.space_group_name_H-M   'P 1'
#
loop_
_entity.id
_entity.type
_entity.pdbx_description
1 polymer ?
#
loop_
_entity_poly.entity_id
_entity_poly.type
_entity_poly.pdbx_seq_one_letter_code
_entity_poly.pdbx_strand_id
1 'polypeptide(L)'
;IETDVNLQAAFLRCGGEKRERIIPLYPRAVKALRDYIQTVRPRLAGQEEPALFVNMNGQRMTRQGFWKIVKYYQGKAEITKDITPHTLRHSFAVHLLENGADLRSIQEMLGHADISSIQIYAQIVKQRLQDVYHKAHPLA
;
A
#
# COMPACT_ATOMS: atom_id res chain seq x y z
N ILE A 1 12.26 2.19 9.00
CA ILE A 1 12.74 3.37 9.73
C ILE A 1 12.57 4.62 8.89
N GLU A 2 12.78 5.80 9.44
CA GLU A 2 12.63 7.07 8.72
C GLU A 2 13.54 7.18 7.50
N THR A 3 14.75 6.67 7.61
CA THR A 3 15.75 6.65 6.52
C THR A 3 15.39 5.73 5.35
N ASP A 4 14.38 4.88 5.49
CA ASP A 4 13.92 4.00 4.41
C ASP A 4 13.03 4.71 3.39
N VAL A 5 12.70 5.98 3.62
CA VAL A 5 11.87 6.79 2.72
C VAL A 5 12.75 7.73 1.91
N ASN A 6 12.67 7.65 0.61
CA ASN A 6 13.25 8.62 -0.30
C ASN A 6 12.15 9.43 -0.99
N LEU A 7 11.86 10.61 -0.46
CA LEU A 7 10.80 11.48 -0.99
C LEU A 7 11.17 12.15 -2.30
N GLN A 8 12.46 12.32 -2.58
CA GLN A 8 12.94 12.92 -3.82
C GLN A 8 12.82 11.94 -4.98
N ALA A 9 13.25 10.70 -4.77
CA ALA A 9 13.13 9.63 -5.75
C ALA A 9 11.77 8.90 -5.69
N ALA A 10 10.88 9.30 -4.78
CA ALA A 10 9.52 8.78 -4.61
C ALA A 10 9.44 7.26 -4.40
N PHE A 11 10.24 6.72 -3.48
CA PHE A 11 10.15 5.32 -3.10
C PHE A 11 10.34 5.10 -1.59
N LEU A 12 9.91 3.93 -1.14
CA LEU A 12 10.04 3.42 0.21
C LEU A 12 10.72 2.05 0.16
N ARG A 13 11.74 1.84 0.99
CA ARG A 13 12.32 0.51 1.24
C ARG A 13 11.59 -0.18 2.38
N CYS A 14 11.19 -1.42 2.15
CA CYS A 14 10.54 -2.27 3.15
C CYS A 14 11.25 -3.62 3.24
N GLY A 15 11.29 -4.20 4.46
CA GLY A 15 11.66 -5.63 4.62
C GLY A 15 12.95 -5.80 5.34
N GLY A 16 13.82 -5.63 5.84
CA GLY A 16 15.12 -5.95 6.42
C GLY A 16 16.04 -6.68 5.44
N GLU A 17 17.26 -6.90 5.84
CA GLU A 17 18.38 -7.34 5.00
C GLU A 17 18.13 -8.56 4.08
N LYS A 18 17.21 -9.45 4.46
CA LYS A 18 16.95 -10.68 3.70
C LYS A 18 15.77 -10.60 2.71
N ARG A 19 14.95 -9.55 2.76
CA ARG A 19 13.73 -9.42 1.93
C ARG A 19 13.44 -7.96 1.60
N GLU A 20 14.45 -7.22 1.21
CA GLU A 20 14.31 -5.83 0.82
C GLU A 20 13.39 -5.71 -0.41
N ARG A 21 12.45 -4.77 -0.33
CA ARG A 21 11.53 -4.42 -1.40
C ARG A 21 11.52 -2.91 -1.57
N ILE A 22 11.50 -2.48 -2.81
CA ILE A 22 11.33 -1.08 -3.16
C ILE A 22 9.89 -0.87 -3.61
N ILE A 23 9.19 0.02 -2.92
CA ILE A 23 7.80 0.36 -3.21
C ILE A 23 7.77 1.79 -3.74
N PRO A 24 7.35 1.99 -5.00
CA PRO A 24 7.20 3.33 -5.54
C PRO A 24 6.04 4.07 -4.86
N LEU A 25 6.21 5.38 -4.69
CA LEU A 25 5.23 6.26 -4.08
C LEU A 25 4.62 7.18 -5.15
N TYR A 26 3.31 7.24 -5.20
CA TYR A 26 2.65 8.22 -6.06
C TYR A 26 2.65 9.64 -5.42
N PRO A 27 2.47 10.71 -6.21
CA PRO A 27 2.68 12.09 -5.74
C PRO A 27 1.88 12.48 -4.49
N ARG A 28 0.64 12.00 -4.36
CA ARG A 28 -0.20 12.26 -3.17
C ARG A 28 0.38 11.62 -1.91
N ALA A 29 0.95 10.41 -2.00
CA ALA A 29 1.61 9.74 -0.89
C ALA A 29 2.91 10.46 -0.50
N VAL A 30 3.69 10.90 -1.49
CA VAL A 30 4.92 11.69 -1.26
C VAL A 30 4.59 12.98 -0.51
N LYS A 31 3.53 13.70 -0.94
CA LYS A 31 3.08 14.92 -0.27
C LYS A 31 2.68 14.65 1.18
N ALA A 32 1.84 13.65 1.42
CA ALA A 32 1.36 13.30 2.75
C ALA A 32 2.51 12.87 3.68
N LEU A 33 3.47 12.08 3.19
CA LEU A 33 4.65 11.69 3.94
C LEU A 33 5.56 12.87 4.25
N ARG A 34 5.76 13.77 3.30
CA ARG A 34 6.55 15.00 3.51
C ARG A 34 5.94 15.85 4.61
N ASP A 35 4.65 16.14 4.52
CA ASP A 35 3.93 16.94 5.51
C ASP A 35 4.03 16.27 6.90
N TYR A 36 3.86 14.95 6.97
CA TYR A 36 3.99 14.20 8.21
C TYR A 36 5.41 14.27 8.79
N ILE A 37 6.44 13.97 7.99
CA ILE A 37 7.83 13.95 8.45
C ILE A 37 8.31 15.34 8.90
N GLN A 38 7.87 16.39 8.21
CA GLN A 38 8.33 17.75 8.49
C GLN A 38 7.55 18.43 9.62
N THR A 39 6.26 18.15 9.79
CA THR A 39 5.40 18.92 10.69
C THR A 39 4.86 18.11 11.86
N VAL A 40 4.53 16.85 11.70
CA VAL A 40 3.86 16.03 12.71
C VAL A 40 4.86 15.19 13.50
N ARG A 41 5.67 14.41 12.79
CA ARG A 41 6.61 13.49 13.41
C ARG A 41 7.58 14.18 14.40
N PRO A 42 8.18 15.34 14.12
CA PRO A 42 9.09 16.01 15.05
C PRO A 42 8.43 16.45 16.36
N ARG A 43 7.11 16.62 16.35
CA ARG A 43 6.34 16.99 17.56
C ARG A 43 5.96 15.79 18.42
N LEU A 44 5.97 14.59 17.84
CA LEU A 44 5.55 13.35 18.51
C LEU A 44 6.72 12.44 18.86
N ALA A 45 7.67 12.26 17.95
CA ALA A 45 8.75 11.31 18.12
C ALA A 45 9.77 11.77 19.16
N GLY A 46 10.20 10.83 20.00
CA GLY A 46 11.39 11.03 20.85
C GLY A 46 12.64 11.19 19.99
N GLN A 47 13.68 11.82 20.54
CA GLN A 47 14.93 12.12 19.82
C GLN A 47 15.65 10.89 19.24
N GLU A 48 15.44 9.73 19.85
CA GLU A 48 16.09 8.47 19.46
C GLU A 48 15.14 7.47 18.77
N GLU A 49 13.89 7.86 18.49
CA GLU A 49 12.93 6.93 17.87
C GLU A 49 13.16 6.83 16.34
N PRO A 50 13.66 5.68 15.83
CA PRO A 50 13.96 5.53 14.41
C PRO A 50 12.74 5.19 13.55
N ALA A 51 11.60 4.84 14.16
CA ALA A 51 10.41 4.46 13.41
C ALA A 51 9.86 5.62 12.58
N LEU A 52 9.50 5.35 11.34
CA LEU A 52 8.84 6.33 10.48
C LEU A 52 7.50 6.76 11.09
N PHE A 53 6.63 5.80 11.38
CA PHE A 53 5.32 6.07 11.97
C PHE A 53 5.35 5.87 13.48
N VAL A 54 4.96 6.91 14.19
CA VAL A 54 4.91 6.92 15.65
C VAL A 54 3.48 7.13 16.15
N ASN A 55 3.22 6.64 17.35
CA ASN A 55 1.97 6.87 18.07
C ASN A 55 2.00 8.22 18.83
N MET A 56 0.92 8.54 19.52
CA MET A 56 0.82 9.79 20.32
C MET A 56 1.81 9.87 21.48
N ASN A 57 2.41 8.74 21.89
CA ASN A 57 3.44 8.71 22.93
C ASN A 57 4.87 8.82 22.33
N GLY A 58 4.99 9.07 21.03
CA GLY A 58 6.26 9.21 20.34
C GLY A 58 7.02 7.92 20.09
N GLN A 59 6.39 6.77 20.24
CA GLN A 59 6.96 5.45 20.05
C GLN A 59 6.48 4.84 18.75
N ARG A 60 7.20 3.82 18.24
CA ARG A 60 6.81 3.06 17.05
C ARG A 60 5.33 2.67 17.10
N MET A 61 4.61 2.97 16.03
CA MET A 61 3.22 2.55 15.87
C MET A 61 3.12 1.03 15.77
N THR A 62 2.21 0.43 16.56
CA THR A 62 1.93 -0.99 16.53
C THR A 62 0.93 -1.34 15.42
N ARG A 63 0.86 -2.64 15.04
CA ARG A 63 -0.17 -3.13 14.11
C ARG A 63 -1.58 -2.83 14.63
N GLN A 64 -1.81 -3.02 15.92
CA GLN A 64 -3.10 -2.72 16.57
C GLN A 64 -3.40 -1.22 16.56
N GLY A 65 -2.39 -0.39 16.78
CA GLY A 65 -2.53 1.07 16.70
C GLY A 65 -2.94 1.53 15.30
N PHE A 66 -2.30 0.99 14.27
CA PHE A 66 -2.66 1.27 12.88
C PHE A 66 -4.08 0.79 12.56
N TRP A 67 -4.46 -0.42 13.01
CA TRP A 67 -5.81 -0.93 12.80
C TRP A 67 -6.89 -0.05 13.45
N LYS A 68 -6.65 0.46 14.66
CA LYS A 68 -7.56 1.42 15.29
C LYS A 68 -7.76 2.69 14.45
N ILE A 69 -6.69 3.20 13.84
CA ILE A 69 -6.76 4.35 12.93
C ILE A 69 -7.63 4.02 11.71
N VAL A 70 -7.43 2.86 11.08
CA VAL A 70 -8.24 2.41 9.95
C VAL A 70 -9.72 2.33 10.34
N LYS A 71 -10.03 1.74 11.49
CA LYS A 71 -11.42 1.65 12.00
C LYS A 71 -12.04 3.00 12.30
N TYR A 72 -11.28 3.92 12.85
CA TYR A 72 -11.75 5.29 13.11
C TYR A 72 -12.15 5.99 11.80
N TYR A 73 -11.32 5.93 10.78
CA TYR A 73 -11.63 6.54 9.48
C TYR A 73 -12.72 5.79 8.72
N GLN A 74 -12.79 4.47 8.86
CA GLN A 74 -13.91 3.67 8.35
C GLN A 74 -15.24 4.18 8.90
N GLY A 75 -15.33 4.40 10.21
CA GLY A 75 -16.52 4.95 10.84
C GLY A 75 -16.86 6.37 10.36
N LYS A 76 -15.84 7.22 10.23
CA LYS A 76 -16.04 8.58 9.70
C LYS A 76 -16.51 8.62 8.25
N ALA A 77 -16.09 7.65 7.45
CA ALA A 77 -16.48 7.53 6.04
C ALA A 77 -17.80 6.77 5.85
N GLU A 78 -18.46 6.36 6.95
CA GLU A 78 -19.72 5.60 6.96
C GLU A 78 -19.64 4.29 6.13
N ILE A 79 -18.45 3.69 6.06
CA ILE A 79 -18.24 2.44 5.35
C ILE A 79 -18.70 1.29 6.23
N THR A 80 -19.76 0.59 5.80
CA THR A 80 -20.37 -0.51 6.55
C THR A 80 -19.66 -1.84 6.40
N LYS A 81 -18.92 -2.04 5.29
CA LYS A 81 -18.11 -3.25 5.08
C LYS A 81 -16.92 -3.26 6.03
N ASP A 82 -16.57 -4.43 6.53
CA ASP A 82 -15.39 -4.57 7.37
C ASP A 82 -14.09 -4.30 6.57
N ILE A 83 -13.31 -3.33 7.02
CA ILE A 83 -12.04 -2.95 6.41
C ILE A 83 -10.91 -3.27 7.38
N THR A 84 -9.96 -4.03 6.90
CA THR A 84 -8.71 -4.35 7.60
C THR A 84 -7.51 -3.81 6.80
N PRO A 85 -6.32 -3.73 7.40
CA PRO A 85 -5.09 -3.44 6.63
C PRO A 85 -4.89 -4.38 5.44
N HIS A 86 -5.29 -5.64 5.57
CA HIS A 86 -5.27 -6.64 4.51
C HIS A 86 -6.23 -6.26 3.35
N THR A 87 -7.42 -5.78 3.66
CA THR A 87 -8.39 -5.28 2.67
C THR A 87 -7.81 -4.13 1.85
N LEU A 88 -7.13 -3.18 2.49
CA LEU A 88 -6.47 -2.06 1.80
C LEU A 88 -5.37 -2.53 0.86
N ARG A 89 -4.58 -3.50 1.33
CA ARG A 89 -3.51 -4.10 0.54
C ARG A 89 -4.05 -4.86 -0.67
N HIS A 90 -5.12 -5.63 -0.50
CA HIS A 90 -5.79 -6.33 -1.57
C HIS A 90 -6.38 -5.36 -2.60
N SER A 91 -7.06 -4.30 -2.17
CA SER A 91 -7.58 -3.26 -3.05
C SER A 91 -6.49 -2.57 -3.87
N PHE A 92 -5.34 -2.30 -3.27
CA PHE A 92 -4.19 -1.75 -3.98
C PHE A 92 -3.73 -2.69 -5.12
N ALA A 93 -3.57 -3.98 -4.83
CA ALA A 93 -3.18 -4.97 -5.82
C ALA A 93 -4.19 -5.09 -6.97
N VAL A 94 -5.48 -5.10 -6.65
CA VAL A 94 -6.57 -5.17 -7.62
C VAL A 94 -6.55 -3.94 -8.54
N HIS A 95 -6.44 -2.75 -7.99
CA HIS A 95 -6.38 -1.52 -8.79
C HIS A 95 -5.17 -1.48 -9.72
N LEU A 96 -4.02 -1.97 -9.29
CA LEU A 96 -2.85 -2.07 -10.15
C LEU A 96 -3.08 -3.04 -11.31
N LEU A 97 -3.67 -4.22 -11.05
CA LEU A 97 -4.00 -5.20 -12.09
C LEU A 97 -5.00 -4.64 -13.10
N GLU A 98 -6.06 -3.98 -12.65
CA GLU A 98 -7.07 -3.36 -13.51
C GLU A 98 -6.49 -2.26 -14.40
N ASN A 99 -5.42 -1.62 -13.97
CA ASN A 99 -4.71 -0.59 -14.73
C ASN A 99 -3.50 -1.13 -15.52
N GLY A 100 -3.38 -2.46 -15.65
CA GLY A 100 -2.42 -3.10 -16.55
C GLY A 100 -1.07 -3.45 -15.95
N ALA A 101 -0.90 -3.34 -14.62
CA ALA A 101 0.31 -3.83 -13.97
C ALA A 101 0.37 -5.36 -14.05
N ASP A 102 1.58 -5.88 -14.27
CA ASP A 102 1.77 -7.33 -14.28
C ASP A 102 1.78 -7.89 -12.84
N LEU A 103 1.38 -9.15 -12.73
CA LEU A 103 1.27 -9.84 -11.44
C LEU A 103 2.62 -9.93 -10.72
N ARG A 104 3.71 -10.12 -11.46
CA ARG A 104 5.05 -10.25 -10.88
C ARG A 104 5.48 -8.95 -10.17
N SER A 105 5.29 -7.80 -10.81
CA SER A 105 5.58 -6.50 -10.22
C SER A 105 4.78 -6.26 -8.93
N ILE A 106 3.51 -6.66 -8.91
CA ILE A 106 2.67 -6.56 -7.72
C ILE A 106 3.19 -7.47 -6.61
N GLN A 107 3.60 -8.69 -6.93
CA GLN A 107 4.19 -9.64 -5.99
C GLN A 107 5.48 -9.12 -5.38
N GLU A 108 6.34 -8.50 -6.18
CA GLU A 108 7.58 -7.88 -5.72
C GLU A 108 7.31 -6.73 -4.75
N MET A 109 6.32 -5.89 -5.02
CA MET A 109 5.94 -4.79 -4.13
C MET A 109 5.31 -5.27 -2.81
N LEU A 110 4.40 -6.23 -2.87
CA LEU A 110 3.64 -6.70 -1.70
C LEU A 110 4.37 -7.79 -0.90
N GLY A 111 5.34 -8.47 -1.52
CA GLY A 111 5.93 -9.70 -0.98
C GLY A 111 5.01 -10.91 -1.19
N HIS A 112 5.60 -12.11 -1.11
CA HIS A 112 4.93 -13.35 -1.54
C HIS A 112 3.80 -13.87 -0.64
N ALA A 113 3.44 -13.19 0.45
CA ALA A 113 2.53 -13.72 1.47
C ALA A 113 1.04 -13.80 1.06
N ASP A 114 0.60 -13.06 0.00
CA ASP A 114 -0.83 -12.91 -0.33
C ASP A 114 -1.18 -13.19 -1.79
N ILE A 115 -0.44 -14.08 -2.43
CA ILE A 115 -0.46 -14.24 -3.89
C ILE A 115 -1.70 -14.97 -4.40
N SER A 116 -2.24 -15.94 -3.63
CA SER A 116 -3.30 -16.84 -4.14
C SER A 116 -4.59 -16.12 -4.53
N SER A 117 -5.07 -15.20 -3.70
CA SER A 117 -6.29 -14.43 -4.01
C SER A 117 -6.08 -13.45 -5.17
N ILE A 118 -4.88 -12.87 -5.27
CA ILE A 118 -4.50 -11.96 -6.36
C ILE A 118 -4.36 -12.72 -7.68
N GLN A 119 -3.82 -13.94 -7.66
CA GLN A 119 -3.73 -14.81 -8.86
C GLN A 119 -5.10 -15.14 -9.44
N ILE A 120 -6.07 -15.50 -8.61
CA ILE A 120 -7.45 -15.76 -9.02
C ILE A 120 -8.04 -14.52 -9.69
N TYR A 121 -7.83 -13.35 -9.07
CA TYR A 121 -8.32 -12.09 -9.62
C TYR A 121 -7.64 -11.73 -10.96
N ALA A 122 -6.33 -11.95 -11.08
CA ALA A 122 -5.59 -11.75 -12.31
C ALA A 122 -6.13 -12.61 -13.48
N GLN A 123 -6.53 -13.84 -13.21
CA GLN A 123 -7.18 -14.70 -14.21
C GLN A 123 -8.53 -14.14 -14.66
N ILE A 124 -9.35 -13.65 -13.72
CA ILE A 124 -10.65 -13.03 -14.00
C ILE A 124 -10.48 -11.79 -14.87
N VAL A 125 -9.53 -10.92 -14.54
CA VAL A 125 -9.23 -9.70 -15.31
C VAL A 125 -8.77 -10.05 -16.72
N LYS A 126 -7.87 -11.03 -16.86
CA LYS A 126 -7.39 -11.50 -18.15
C LYS A 126 -8.52 -12.03 -19.02
N GLN A 127 -9.41 -12.85 -18.46
CA GLN A 127 -10.56 -13.39 -19.16
C GLN A 127 -11.52 -12.30 -19.61
N ARG A 128 -11.81 -11.33 -18.75
CA ARG A 128 -12.65 -10.18 -19.09
C ARG A 128 -12.06 -9.35 -20.23
N LEU A 129 -10.75 -9.12 -20.24
CA LEU A 129 -10.06 -8.42 -21.32
C LEU A 129 -10.15 -9.19 -22.64
N GLN A 130 -9.99 -10.51 -22.61
CA GLN A 130 -10.17 -11.37 -23.79
C GLN A 130 -11.60 -11.31 -24.33
N ASP A 131 -12.60 -11.37 -23.44
CA ASP A 131 -14.02 -11.29 -23.83
C ASP A 131 -14.35 -9.94 -24.48
N VAL A 132 -13.83 -8.83 -23.89
CA VAL A 132 -14.00 -7.49 -24.46
C VAL A 132 -13.30 -7.37 -25.82
N TYR A 133 -12.09 -7.90 -25.95
CA TYR A 133 -11.35 -7.93 -27.22
C TYR A 133 -12.14 -8.68 -28.30
N HIS A 134 -12.60 -9.89 -28.01
CA HIS A 134 -13.38 -10.70 -28.97
C HIS A 134 -14.70 -10.05 -29.37
N LYS A 135 -15.34 -9.29 -28.48
CA LYS A 135 -16.59 -8.60 -28.79
C LYS A 135 -16.41 -7.29 -29.55
N ALA A 136 -15.29 -6.62 -29.36
CA ALA A 136 -15.05 -5.26 -29.84
C ALA A 136 -14.11 -5.19 -31.05
N HIS A 137 -13.25 -6.19 -31.26
CA HIS A 137 -12.29 -6.17 -32.36
C HIS A 137 -12.87 -6.81 -33.62
N PRO A 138 -12.86 -6.12 -34.77
CA PRO A 138 -13.52 -6.60 -36.02
C PRO A 138 -12.86 -7.84 -36.61
N LEU A 139 -11.64 -8.19 -36.20
CA LEU A 139 -10.89 -9.36 -36.67
C LEU A 139 -10.67 -10.42 -35.56
N ALA A 140 -11.38 -10.29 -34.46
CA ALA A 140 -11.29 -11.26 -33.36
C ALA A 140 -12.14 -12.48 -33.58
#